data_fd0fe7ab970af9e7ce6c127d4af8025c
#
_entry.id   fd0fe7ab970af9e7ce6c127d4af8025c
#
_cell.length_a   1.000
_cell.length_b   1.000
_cell.length_c   1.000
_cell.angle_alpha   90.00
_cell.angle_beta   90.00
_cell.angle_gamma   90.00
#
_symmetry.space_group_name_H-M   'P 1'
#
loop_
_entity.id
_entity.type
_entity.pdbx_description
1 polymer ?
#
loop_
_entity_poly.entity_id
_entity_poly.type
_entity_poly.pdbx_seq_one_letter_code
_entity_poly.pdbx_strand_id
1 'polypeptide(L)'
;MYKRQVVADLPQELVRALGASPTPIPWPELFTSFQTGVVEGSKNGITDIMNMKFPDAGLKYVTLDGHAYMGALWWMNNAKYEAMSTDLKKVVTDGFYALQQATFASPKRKSIKAYEDFVAGGGDLYVPTPDQKASFKKAASPVYDWFKSNVKGGGQIFDALTSAVADAEKKASSAYDKDL
;
A
#
# COMPACT_ATOMS: atom_id res chain seq x y z
N MET A 1 -16.16 -12.05 14.28
CA MET A 1 -15.82 -11.33 13.04
C MET A 1 -14.63 -10.44 13.32
N TYR A 2 -13.50 -10.67 12.66
CA TYR A 2 -12.26 -9.96 12.93
C TYR A 2 -12.36 -8.47 12.59
N LYS A 3 -11.97 -7.61 13.53
CA LYS A 3 -11.96 -6.15 13.36
C LYS A 3 -10.66 -5.70 12.74
N ARG A 4 -10.73 -5.03 11.58
CA ARG A 4 -9.57 -4.55 10.83
C ARG A 4 -9.58 -3.04 10.69
N GLN A 5 -8.47 -2.41 11.04
CA GLN A 5 -8.31 -0.96 10.90
C GLN A 5 -8.18 -0.55 9.45
N VAL A 6 -9.02 0.39 9.02
CA VAL A 6 -8.97 1.10 7.73
C VAL A 6 -9.71 2.43 7.84
N VAL A 7 -9.27 3.46 7.12
CA VAL A 7 -9.86 4.81 7.21
C VAL A 7 -10.69 5.17 5.97
N ALA A 8 -10.20 4.87 4.77
CA ALA A 8 -10.88 5.24 3.52
C ALA A 8 -11.91 4.19 3.09
N ASP A 9 -12.89 4.60 2.28
CA ASP A 9 -14.01 3.74 1.86
C ASP A 9 -13.57 2.52 1.04
N LEU A 10 -12.74 2.71 0.03
CA LEU A 10 -12.25 1.60 -0.81
C LEU A 10 -11.53 0.50 0.00
N PRO A 11 -10.59 0.81 0.91
CA PRO A 11 -10.04 -0.17 1.85
C PRO A 11 -11.08 -0.82 2.76
N GLN A 12 -12.13 -0.12 3.16
CA GLN A 12 -13.21 -0.72 3.96
C GLN A 12 -13.96 -1.77 3.17
N GLU A 13 -14.27 -1.50 1.90
CA GLU A 13 -14.90 -2.49 1.01
C GLU A 13 -14.03 -3.72 0.81
N LEU A 14 -12.71 -3.56 0.69
CA LEU A 14 -11.80 -4.70 0.64
C LEU A 14 -11.85 -5.55 1.91
N VAL A 15 -11.85 -4.92 3.08
CA VAL A 15 -11.96 -5.64 4.37
C VAL A 15 -13.27 -6.40 4.47
N ARG A 16 -14.41 -5.81 4.03
CA ARG A 16 -15.72 -6.50 3.97
C ARG A 16 -15.71 -7.67 3.00
N ALA A 17 -15.15 -7.48 1.80
CA ALA A 17 -15.05 -8.52 0.78
C ALA A 17 -14.22 -9.72 1.23
N LEU A 18 -13.22 -9.49 2.09
CA LEU A 18 -12.41 -10.54 2.71
C LEU A 18 -13.06 -11.14 3.98
N GLY A 19 -14.30 -10.78 4.30
CA GLY A 19 -15.06 -11.35 5.42
C GLY A 19 -14.73 -10.80 6.80
N ALA A 20 -14.03 -9.64 6.88
CA ALA A 20 -13.72 -8.98 8.14
C ALA A 20 -14.57 -7.71 8.34
N SER A 21 -14.56 -7.16 9.57
CA SER A 21 -15.26 -5.91 9.92
C SER A 21 -14.30 -4.73 9.82
N PRO A 22 -14.54 -3.76 8.93
CA PRO A 22 -13.73 -2.55 8.89
C PRO A 22 -14.03 -1.68 10.10
N THR A 23 -12.97 -1.20 10.76
CA THR A 23 -13.07 -0.31 11.93
C THR A 23 -12.21 0.91 11.64
N PRO A 24 -12.80 2.08 11.33
CA PRO A 24 -12.04 3.29 11.09
C PRO A 24 -11.33 3.77 12.37
N ILE A 25 -10.02 3.71 12.38
CA ILE A 25 -9.16 4.19 13.46
C ILE A 25 -8.11 5.13 12.86
N PRO A 26 -7.98 6.36 13.38
CA PRO A 26 -6.92 7.27 12.98
C PRO A 26 -5.53 6.66 13.18
N TRP A 27 -4.61 6.94 12.29
CA TRP A 27 -3.27 6.35 12.31
C TRP A 27 -2.53 6.51 13.66
N PRO A 28 -2.55 7.69 14.34
CA PRO A 28 -1.87 7.86 15.62
C PRO A 28 -2.44 7.00 16.77
N GLU A 29 -3.70 6.57 16.66
CA GLU A 29 -4.40 5.79 17.69
C GLU A 29 -4.25 4.28 17.50
N LEU A 30 -3.65 3.85 16.37
CA LEU A 30 -3.66 2.45 15.98
C LEU A 30 -2.83 1.56 16.91
N PHE A 31 -1.68 2.04 17.40
CA PHE A 31 -0.86 1.31 18.36
C PHE A 31 -1.64 0.94 19.61
N THR A 32 -2.28 1.92 20.25
CA THR A 32 -3.10 1.70 21.46
C THR A 32 -4.32 0.83 21.16
N SER A 33 -4.90 0.97 19.96
CA SER A 33 -6.06 0.15 19.56
C SER A 33 -5.70 -1.33 19.40
N PHE A 34 -4.47 -1.67 19.00
CA PHE A 34 -3.95 -3.04 19.04
C PHE A 34 -3.76 -3.53 20.47
N GLN A 35 -3.10 -2.73 21.32
CA GLN A 35 -2.84 -3.11 22.71
C GLN A 35 -4.12 -3.41 23.49
N THR A 36 -5.19 -2.64 23.23
CA THR A 36 -6.48 -2.76 23.92
C THR A 36 -7.45 -3.72 23.23
N GLY A 37 -7.08 -4.30 22.07
CA GLY A 37 -7.93 -5.23 21.32
C GLY A 37 -9.14 -4.57 20.65
N VAL A 38 -9.16 -3.25 20.49
CA VAL A 38 -10.20 -2.53 19.73
C VAL A 38 -10.19 -2.99 18.29
N VAL A 39 -9.00 -3.22 17.72
CA VAL A 39 -8.80 -3.89 16.43
C VAL A 39 -7.81 -5.05 16.55
N GLU A 40 -7.97 -6.06 15.72
CA GLU A 40 -7.19 -7.30 15.74
C GLU A 40 -6.20 -7.38 14.56
N GLY A 41 -6.26 -6.43 13.64
CA GLY A 41 -5.38 -6.39 12.48
C GLY A 41 -5.50 -5.10 11.68
N SER A 42 -4.55 -4.91 10.80
CA SER A 42 -4.49 -3.79 9.86
C SER A 42 -3.81 -4.25 8.56
N LYS A 43 -3.84 -3.40 7.55
CA LYS A 43 -3.11 -3.60 6.30
C LYS A 43 -2.15 -2.44 6.10
N ASN A 44 -0.86 -2.72 6.17
CA ASN A 44 0.19 -1.71 6.06
C ASN A 44 1.45 -2.32 5.45
N GLY A 45 2.35 -1.49 4.96
CA GLY A 45 3.67 -1.92 4.55
C GLY A 45 4.52 -2.36 5.75
N ILE A 46 5.43 -3.30 5.55
CA ILE A 46 6.28 -3.82 6.63
C ILE A 46 7.13 -2.71 7.29
N THR A 47 7.57 -1.73 6.52
CA THR A 47 8.33 -0.57 7.06
C THR A 47 7.48 0.26 8.00
N ASP A 48 6.19 0.45 7.72
CA ASP A 48 5.28 1.18 8.60
C ASP A 48 4.98 0.38 9.87
N ILE A 49 4.78 -0.94 9.73
CA ILE A 49 4.58 -1.87 10.85
C ILE A 49 5.75 -1.76 11.85
N MET A 50 6.98 -1.78 11.35
CA MET A 50 8.17 -1.71 12.19
C MET A 50 8.41 -0.31 12.76
N ASN A 51 8.22 0.75 11.97
CA ASN A 51 8.37 2.13 12.44
C ASN A 51 7.37 2.50 13.53
N MET A 52 6.14 1.99 13.46
CA MET A 52 5.09 2.19 14.45
C MET A 52 5.16 1.20 15.62
N LYS A 53 6.15 0.32 15.63
CA LYS A 53 6.37 -0.69 16.68
C LYS A 53 5.15 -1.58 16.94
N PHE A 54 4.38 -1.92 15.90
CA PHE A 54 3.20 -2.76 16.05
C PHE A 54 3.48 -4.16 16.63
N PRO A 55 4.67 -4.77 16.43
CA PRO A 55 5.03 -5.99 17.18
C PRO A 55 4.95 -5.83 18.70
N ASP A 56 5.33 -4.67 19.25
CA ASP A 56 5.26 -4.36 20.68
C ASP A 56 3.80 -4.23 21.17
N ALA A 57 2.88 -3.93 20.25
CA ALA A 57 1.44 -3.92 20.51
C ALA A 57 0.75 -5.27 20.27
N GLY A 58 1.53 -6.35 20.05
CA GLY A 58 1.03 -7.73 19.91
C GLY A 58 0.83 -8.22 18.47
N LEU A 59 1.21 -7.44 17.45
CA LEU A 59 1.13 -7.88 16.06
C LEU A 59 2.24 -8.88 15.76
N LYS A 60 1.88 -10.17 15.56
CA LYS A 60 2.81 -11.28 15.37
C LYS A 60 2.78 -11.90 13.98
N TYR A 61 1.68 -11.75 13.24
CA TYR A 61 1.45 -12.44 11.98
C TYR A 61 1.30 -11.45 10.84
N VAL A 62 2.06 -11.64 9.77
CA VAL A 62 1.97 -10.83 8.55
C VAL A 62 1.80 -11.74 7.35
N THR A 63 0.75 -11.52 6.57
CA THR A 63 0.52 -12.21 5.29
C THR A 63 0.93 -11.30 4.14
N LEU A 64 1.80 -11.81 3.25
CA LEU A 64 2.31 -11.09 2.08
C LEU A 64 1.38 -11.28 0.88
N ASP A 65 0.17 -10.78 0.98
CA ASP A 65 -0.88 -10.96 -0.03
C ASP A 65 -0.71 -10.09 -1.29
N GLY A 66 0.02 -8.98 -1.19
CA GLY A 66 0.30 -8.09 -2.33
C GLY A 66 -0.95 -7.37 -2.85
N HIS A 67 -1.93 -7.07 -1.99
CA HIS A 67 -3.21 -6.47 -2.38
C HIS A 67 -3.14 -5.03 -2.85
N ALA A 68 -2.04 -4.31 -2.61
CA ALA A 68 -1.88 -2.91 -3.01
C ALA A 68 -0.45 -2.59 -3.40
N TYR A 69 -0.30 -1.77 -4.44
CA TYR A 69 0.94 -1.07 -4.74
C TYR A 69 0.89 0.32 -4.13
N MET A 70 1.89 0.66 -3.33
CA MET A 70 1.96 1.95 -2.64
C MET A 70 2.85 2.90 -3.44
N GLY A 71 2.23 3.89 -4.10
CA GLY A 71 2.93 4.99 -4.75
C GLY A 71 2.95 6.23 -3.85
N ALA A 72 4.06 6.95 -3.84
CA ALA A 72 4.13 8.26 -3.20
C ALA A 72 4.02 9.38 -4.25
N LEU A 73 3.20 10.37 -3.95
CA LEU A 73 3.04 11.56 -4.77
C LEU A 73 3.47 12.79 -3.94
N TRP A 74 4.24 13.65 -4.55
CA TRP A 74 4.67 14.92 -3.96
C TRP A 74 3.85 16.04 -4.57
N TRP A 75 3.18 16.81 -3.75
CA TRP A 75 2.38 17.94 -4.20
C TRP A 75 2.64 19.19 -3.42
N MET A 76 2.40 20.31 -4.10
CA MET A 76 2.46 21.63 -3.55
C MET A 76 1.18 22.41 -3.92
N ASN A 77 0.79 23.35 -3.08
CA ASN A 77 -0.31 24.25 -3.39
C ASN A 77 0.04 25.08 -4.64
N ASN A 78 -0.83 25.03 -5.66
CA ASN A 78 -0.57 25.66 -6.95
C ASN A 78 -0.37 27.18 -6.83
N ALA A 79 -1.21 27.87 -6.03
CA ALA A 79 -1.07 29.33 -5.87
C ALA A 79 0.26 29.72 -5.23
N LYS A 80 0.76 28.91 -4.28
CA LYS A 80 2.09 29.12 -3.69
C LYS A 80 3.21 28.86 -4.68
N TYR A 81 3.09 27.84 -5.51
CA TYR A 81 4.08 27.55 -6.56
C TYR A 81 4.12 28.66 -7.60
N GLU A 82 2.96 29.12 -8.07
CA GLU A 82 2.88 30.18 -9.07
C GLU A 82 3.40 31.53 -8.57
N ALA A 83 3.28 31.81 -7.27
CA ALA A 83 3.81 33.02 -6.65
C ALA A 83 5.35 33.04 -6.48
N MET A 84 6.03 31.89 -6.72
CA MET A 84 7.48 31.80 -6.61
C MET A 84 8.18 32.45 -7.80
N SER A 85 9.38 33.01 -7.57
CA SER A 85 10.28 33.39 -8.64
C SER A 85 10.70 32.16 -9.47
N THR A 86 11.16 32.43 -10.71
CA THR A 86 11.66 31.38 -11.60
C THR A 86 12.76 30.52 -10.95
N ASP A 87 13.68 31.18 -10.22
CA ASP A 87 14.78 30.50 -9.53
C ASP A 87 14.26 29.58 -8.42
N LEU A 88 13.28 30.04 -7.62
CA LEU A 88 12.66 29.23 -6.58
C LEU A 88 11.86 28.05 -7.18
N LYS A 89 11.13 28.27 -8.27
CA LYS A 89 10.44 27.17 -8.99
C LYS A 89 11.43 26.10 -9.43
N LYS A 90 12.60 26.53 -9.94
CA LYS A 90 13.66 25.60 -10.34
C LYS A 90 14.19 24.80 -9.14
N VAL A 91 14.51 25.45 -8.03
CA VAL A 91 14.99 24.79 -6.80
C VAL A 91 13.98 23.76 -6.30
N VAL A 92 12.68 24.09 -6.27
CA VAL A 92 11.62 23.16 -5.86
C VAL A 92 11.54 21.97 -6.79
N THR A 93 11.58 22.18 -8.11
CA THR A 93 11.53 21.10 -9.10
C THR A 93 12.74 20.19 -9.01
N ASP A 94 13.94 20.75 -8.93
CA ASP A 94 15.19 20.01 -8.78
C ASP A 94 15.19 19.20 -7.45
N GLY A 95 14.66 19.79 -6.37
CA GLY A 95 14.51 19.14 -5.07
C GLY A 95 13.56 17.95 -5.13
N PHE A 96 12.41 18.08 -5.78
CA PHE A 96 11.48 16.95 -5.98
C PHE A 96 12.09 15.86 -6.85
N TYR A 97 12.85 16.20 -7.87
CA TYR A 97 13.56 15.25 -8.71
C TYR A 97 14.63 14.48 -7.90
N ALA A 98 15.44 15.18 -7.12
CA ALA A 98 16.44 14.54 -6.24
C ALA A 98 15.77 13.61 -5.22
N LEU A 99 14.64 14.02 -4.64
CA LEU A 99 13.86 13.22 -3.71
C LEU A 99 13.29 11.96 -4.40
N GLN A 100 12.80 12.08 -5.63
CA GLN A 100 12.35 10.95 -6.43
C GLN A 100 13.49 9.93 -6.64
N GLN A 101 14.67 10.38 -7.05
CA GLN A 101 15.83 9.49 -7.23
C GLN A 101 16.22 8.79 -5.93
N ALA A 102 16.26 9.50 -4.82
CA ALA A 102 16.55 8.92 -3.50
C ALA A 102 15.50 7.87 -3.08
N THR A 103 14.23 8.10 -3.38
CA THR A 103 13.15 7.16 -3.05
C THR A 103 13.13 5.92 -3.93
N PHE A 104 13.61 5.98 -5.18
CA PHE A 104 13.77 4.76 -5.99
C PHE A 104 14.85 3.83 -5.45
N ALA A 105 15.92 4.35 -4.87
CA ALA A 105 17.05 3.56 -4.40
C ALA A 105 16.82 2.89 -3.03
N SER A 106 15.98 3.47 -2.17
CA SER A 106 15.91 3.08 -0.75
C SER A 106 14.82 2.08 -0.37
N PRO A 107 13.61 2.02 -0.96
CA PRO A 107 12.49 1.25 -0.42
C PRO A 107 12.75 -0.24 -0.37
N LYS A 108 13.35 -0.82 -1.41
CA LYS A 108 13.63 -2.27 -1.45
C LYS A 108 14.52 -2.71 -0.30
N ARG A 109 15.63 -1.99 -0.05
CA ARG A 109 16.56 -2.31 1.03
C ARG A 109 15.93 -2.11 2.41
N LYS A 110 15.14 -1.04 2.58
CA LYS A 110 14.41 -0.78 3.84
C LYS A 110 13.38 -1.87 4.11
N SER A 111 12.65 -2.32 3.10
CA SER A 111 11.66 -3.39 3.24
C SER A 111 12.33 -4.72 3.59
N ILE A 112 13.42 -5.08 2.93
CA ILE A 112 14.18 -6.32 3.24
C ILE A 112 14.59 -6.30 4.72
N LYS A 113 15.26 -5.22 5.15
CA LYS A 113 15.67 -5.09 6.55
C LYS A 113 14.49 -5.15 7.53
N ALA A 114 13.37 -4.52 7.20
CA ALA A 114 12.17 -4.54 8.05
C ALA A 114 11.58 -5.96 8.18
N TYR A 115 11.61 -6.77 7.11
CA TYR A 115 11.21 -8.19 7.19
C TYR A 115 12.17 -8.99 8.06
N GLU A 116 13.47 -8.80 7.88
CA GLU A 116 14.48 -9.48 8.71
C GLU A 116 14.32 -9.13 10.19
N ASP A 117 14.16 -7.85 10.51
CA ASP A 117 13.98 -7.37 11.89
C ASP A 117 12.65 -7.92 12.49
N PHE A 118 11.57 -8.00 11.69
CA PHE A 118 10.29 -8.55 12.13
C PHE A 118 10.42 -10.03 12.52
N VAL A 119 11.05 -10.82 11.65
CA VAL A 119 11.27 -12.25 11.92
C VAL A 119 12.23 -12.46 13.10
N ALA A 120 13.31 -11.70 13.17
CA ALA A 120 14.26 -11.75 14.29
C ALA A 120 13.61 -11.39 15.63
N GLY A 121 12.60 -10.52 15.62
CA GLY A 121 11.76 -10.18 16.77
C GLY A 121 10.67 -11.22 17.12
N GLY A 122 10.63 -12.37 16.44
CA GLY A 122 9.66 -13.43 16.67
C GLY A 122 8.36 -13.28 15.89
N GLY A 123 8.33 -12.42 14.88
CA GLY A 123 7.20 -12.29 13.95
C GLY A 123 7.14 -13.45 12.94
N ASP A 124 5.94 -13.81 12.54
CA ASP A 124 5.66 -14.87 11.56
C ASP A 124 5.21 -14.26 10.23
N LEU A 125 5.95 -14.56 9.15
CA LEU A 125 5.67 -14.11 7.79
C LEU A 125 5.08 -15.26 6.99
N TYR A 126 3.83 -15.09 6.58
CA TYR A 126 3.17 -16.02 5.70
C TYR A 126 3.21 -15.55 4.25
N VAL A 127 3.82 -16.33 3.38
CA VAL A 127 3.86 -16.10 1.94
C VAL A 127 2.79 -16.96 1.25
N PRO A 128 1.69 -16.37 0.77
CA PRO A 128 0.64 -17.13 0.11
C PRO A 128 1.13 -17.76 -1.19
N THR A 129 0.65 -18.98 -1.47
CA THR A 129 0.86 -19.63 -2.78
C THR A 129 0.14 -18.85 -3.89
N PRO A 130 0.47 -19.10 -5.18
CA PRO A 130 -0.26 -18.49 -6.30
C PRO A 130 -1.78 -18.73 -6.24
N ASP A 131 -2.22 -19.93 -5.88
CA ASP A 131 -3.65 -20.26 -5.76
C ASP A 131 -4.33 -19.51 -4.61
N GLN A 132 -3.63 -19.34 -3.49
CA GLN A 132 -4.13 -18.54 -2.37
C GLN A 132 -4.22 -17.06 -2.74
N LYS A 133 -3.24 -16.50 -3.47
CA LYS A 133 -3.32 -15.15 -4.00
C LYS A 133 -4.48 -15.00 -4.97
N ALA A 134 -4.72 -15.98 -5.83
CA ALA A 134 -5.86 -15.99 -6.74
C ALA A 134 -7.19 -16.00 -5.97
N SER A 135 -7.28 -16.74 -4.86
CA SER A 135 -8.48 -16.76 -4.00
C SER A 135 -8.73 -15.40 -3.33
N PHE A 136 -7.71 -14.71 -2.84
CA PHE A 136 -7.82 -13.32 -2.35
C PHE A 136 -8.31 -12.37 -3.44
N LYS A 137 -7.73 -12.45 -4.64
CA LYS A 137 -8.13 -11.62 -5.78
C LYS A 137 -9.60 -11.88 -6.17
N LYS A 138 -10.03 -13.14 -6.16
CA LYS A 138 -11.42 -13.51 -6.41
C LYS A 138 -12.37 -12.97 -5.35
N ALA A 139 -12.01 -13.09 -4.07
CA ALA A 139 -12.79 -12.54 -2.96
C ALA A 139 -12.92 -11.01 -3.03
N ALA A 140 -11.88 -10.32 -3.50
CA ALA A 140 -11.86 -8.89 -3.67
C ALA A 140 -12.62 -8.37 -4.91
N SER A 141 -13.12 -9.24 -5.81
CA SER A 141 -13.77 -8.81 -7.05
C SER A 141 -14.93 -7.82 -6.87
N PRO A 142 -15.79 -7.90 -5.83
CA PRO A 142 -16.86 -6.92 -5.62
C PRO A 142 -16.35 -5.48 -5.41
N VAL A 143 -15.11 -5.32 -4.97
CA VAL A 143 -14.48 -4.00 -4.76
C VAL A 143 -14.28 -3.26 -6.08
N TYR A 144 -14.03 -3.98 -7.16
CA TYR A 144 -13.89 -3.40 -8.50
C TYR A 144 -15.19 -2.78 -8.99
N ASP A 145 -16.31 -3.47 -8.77
CA ASP A 145 -17.63 -2.97 -9.15
C ASP A 145 -18.04 -1.79 -8.26
N TRP A 146 -17.72 -1.86 -6.97
CA TRP A 146 -17.92 -0.74 -6.07
C TRP A 146 -17.13 0.49 -6.52
N PHE A 147 -15.85 0.35 -6.88
CA PHE A 147 -15.01 1.45 -7.36
C PHE A 147 -15.57 2.08 -8.63
N LYS A 148 -15.95 1.27 -9.62
CA LYS A 148 -16.53 1.74 -10.88
C LYS A 148 -17.81 2.52 -10.67
N SER A 149 -18.63 2.12 -9.68
CA SER A 149 -19.95 2.69 -9.43
C SER A 149 -19.91 3.91 -8.50
N ASN A 150 -18.98 3.99 -7.56
CA ASN A 150 -18.95 5.00 -6.50
C ASN A 150 -17.91 6.09 -6.69
N VAL A 151 -16.93 5.88 -7.58
CA VAL A 151 -15.90 6.88 -7.88
C VAL A 151 -16.22 7.58 -9.18
N LYS A 152 -16.22 8.91 -9.18
CA LYS A 152 -16.44 9.71 -10.39
C LYS A 152 -15.42 9.35 -11.46
N GLY A 153 -15.90 8.87 -12.62
CA GLY A 153 -15.02 8.37 -13.69
C GLY A 153 -14.36 7.02 -13.38
N GLY A 154 -14.79 6.32 -12.32
CA GLY A 154 -14.20 5.10 -11.83
C GLY A 154 -14.05 3.99 -12.87
N GLY A 155 -15.04 3.82 -13.76
CA GLY A 155 -14.94 2.87 -14.86
C GLY A 155 -13.77 3.16 -15.80
N GLN A 156 -13.64 4.40 -16.28
CA GLN A 156 -12.55 4.80 -17.17
C GLN A 156 -11.19 4.69 -16.50
N ILE A 157 -11.08 5.12 -15.23
CA ILE A 157 -9.85 5.03 -14.45
C ILE A 157 -9.46 3.56 -14.25
N PHE A 158 -10.41 2.71 -13.92
CA PHE A 158 -10.16 1.28 -13.70
C PHE A 158 -9.66 0.60 -14.99
N ASP A 159 -10.32 0.86 -16.11
CA ASP A 159 -9.96 0.26 -17.41
C ASP A 159 -8.58 0.75 -17.87
N ALA A 160 -8.28 2.04 -17.72
CA ALA A 160 -6.97 2.60 -18.03
C ALA A 160 -5.87 1.99 -17.16
N LEU A 161 -6.11 1.84 -15.85
CA LEU A 161 -5.16 1.23 -14.92
C LEU A 161 -4.91 -0.24 -15.25
N THR A 162 -5.96 -1.03 -15.46
CA THR A 162 -5.84 -2.46 -15.75
C THR A 162 -5.15 -2.71 -17.08
N SER A 163 -5.42 -1.88 -18.09
CA SER A 163 -4.70 -1.93 -19.38
C SER A 163 -3.21 -1.63 -19.20
N ALA A 164 -2.88 -0.56 -18.45
CA ALA A 164 -1.49 -0.18 -18.20
C ALA A 164 -0.71 -1.26 -17.41
N VAL A 165 -1.37 -1.91 -16.45
CA VAL A 165 -0.78 -3.03 -15.69
C VAL A 165 -0.51 -4.22 -16.63
N ALA A 166 -1.47 -4.61 -17.45
CA ALA A 166 -1.31 -5.72 -18.40
C ALA A 166 -0.17 -5.46 -19.40
N ASP A 167 -0.06 -4.23 -19.90
CA ASP A 167 1.04 -3.82 -20.80
C ASP A 167 2.41 -3.86 -20.09
N ALA A 168 2.46 -3.44 -18.82
CA ALA A 168 3.68 -3.46 -18.03
C ALA A 168 4.12 -4.90 -17.71
N GLU A 169 3.19 -5.79 -17.36
CA GLU A 169 3.46 -7.21 -17.11
C GLU A 169 3.98 -7.90 -18.36
N LYS A 170 3.38 -7.63 -19.53
CA LYS A 170 3.85 -8.17 -20.81
C LYS A 170 5.27 -7.70 -21.15
N LYS A 171 5.58 -6.43 -20.92
CA LYS A 171 6.94 -5.88 -21.14
C LYS A 171 7.96 -6.49 -20.17
N ALA A 172 7.61 -6.65 -18.91
CA ALA A 172 8.47 -7.26 -17.90
C ALA A 172 8.79 -8.73 -18.26
N SER A 173 7.77 -9.53 -18.62
CA SER A 173 7.98 -10.92 -19.05
C SER A 173 8.90 -11.00 -20.28
N SER A 174 8.68 -10.15 -21.30
CA SER A 174 9.51 -10.13 -22.49
C SER A 174 10.96 -9.66 -22.28
N ALA A 175 11.22 -8.92 -21.20
CA ALA A 175 12.57 -8.54 -20.81
C ALA A 175 13.31 -9.70 -20.11
N TYR A 176 12.62 -10.43 -19.23
CA TYR A 176 13.17 -11.61 -18.55
C TYR A 176 13.55 -12.73 -19.55
N ASP A 177 12.73 -12.95 -20.59
CA ASP A 177 12.98 -13.98 -21.60
C ASP A 177 14.17 -13.66 -22.52
N LYS A 178 14.68 -12.43 -22.50
CA LYS A 178 15.85 -12.01 -23.30
C LYS A 178 17.18 -12.13 -22.55
N ASP A 179 17.13 -12.25 -21.23
CA ASP A 179 18.31 -12.34 -20.37
C ASP A 179 18.62 -13.78 -19.92
N LEU A 180 17.85 -14.78 -20.42
CA LEU A 180 18.02 -16.22 -20.26
C LEU A 180 18.48 -16.86 -21.59
#